data_f3e73373d7e547f5e4bfd0d876f50e0c
#
_entry.id   f3e73373d7e547f5e4bfd0d876f50e0c
#
_cell.length_a   1.000
_cell.length_b   1.000
_cell.length_c   1.000
_cell.angle_alpha   90.00
_cell.angle_beta   90.00
_cell.angle_gamma   90.00
#
_symmetry.space_group_name_H-M   'P 1'
#
loop_
_entity.id
_entity.type
_entity.pdbx_description
1 polymer ?
#
loop_
_entity_poly.entity_id
_entity_poly.type
_entity_poly.pdbx_seq_one_letter_code
_entity_poly.pdbx_strand_id
1 'polypeptide(L)'
;LMIMSLVPMPAFMKFILFCVFSGLLGLNLSRINDEGKGVKNDVKNDGKNDGKKSGGGASGGSTKDIIHLAVLQTMAIFGALFLVGAFLLASGVRLGLRTALFLLYALLFLIIVKIVMLFSGTLSQHIIGLSIIGVILFSLYIIYDTNKILQRDYYGDFITASMDYYLDIVNLFLNLFRLNDQ
;
A
#
# COMPACT_ATOMS: atom_id res chain seq x y z
N LEU A 1 -12.76 5.14 -5.52
CA LEU A 1 -12.20 4.94 -6.87
C LEU A 1 -13.08 4.08 -7.74
N MET A 2 -13.64 2.98 -7.25
CA MET A 2 -14.67 2.22 -7.96
C MET A 2 -15.85 3.08 -8.42
N ILE A 3 -16.24 4.10 -7.65
CA ILE A 3 -17.27 5.07 -8.07
C ILE A 3 -16.84 5.83 -9.34
N MET A 4 -15.55 6.10 -9.51
CA MET A 4 -15.03 6.79 -10.70
C MET A 4 -15.02 5.92 -11.96
N SER A 5 -14.93 4.60 -11.80
CA SER A 5 -15.08 3.66 -12.92
C SER A 5 -16.55 3.45 -13.34
N LEU A 6 -17.49 3.65 -12.40
CA LEU A 6 -18.93 3.50 -12.62
C LEU A 6 -19.62 4.77 -13.13
N VAL A 7 -19.04 5.94 -12.87
CA VAL A 7 -19.60 7.23 -13.32
C VAL A 7 -18.85 7.70 -14.56
N PRO A 8 -19.53 7.96 -15.69
CA PRO A 8 -18.90 8.50 -16.89
C PRO A 8 -18.45 9.94 -16.65
N MET A 9 -17.27 10.10 -16.06
CA MET A 9 -16.63 11.40 -15.83
C MET A 9 -15.62 11.71 -16.94
N PRO A 10 -15.51 12.98 -17.39
CA PRO A 10 -14.48 13.37 -18.33
C PRO A 10 -13.09 13.13 -17.75
N ALA A 11 -12.14 12.73 -18.59
CA ALA A 11 -10.77 12.37 -18.20
C ALA A 11 -10.09 13.47 -17.35
N PHE A 12 -10.38 14.74 -17.64
CA PHE A 12 -9.85 15.88 -16.88
C PHE A 12 -10.29 15.89 -15.42
N MET A 13 -11.58 15.59 -15.13
CA MET A 13 -12.07 15.50 -13.74
C MET A 13 -11.46 14.33 -12.99
N LYS A 14 -11.29 13.18 -13.66
CA LYS A 14 -10.58 12.03 -13.08
C LYS A 14 -9.14 12.40 -12.70
N PHE A 15 -8.45 13.13 -13.58
CA PHE A 15 -7.09 13.58 -13.33
C PHE A 15 -7.00 14.55 -12.13
N ILE A 16 -7.91 15.52 -12.01
CA ILE A 16 -7.95 16.43 -10.85
C ILE A 16 -8.17 15.64 -9.56
N LEU A 17 -9.14 14.73 -9.52
CA LEU A 17 -9.40 13.90 -8.35
C LEU A 17 -8.20 13.04 -7.97
N PHE A 18 -7.49 12.51 -8.97
CA PHE A 18 -6.23 11.78 -8.75
C PHE A 18 -5.15 12.67 -8.12
N CYS A 19 -4.96 13.89 -8.62
CA CYS A 19 -3.99 14.85 -8.07
C CYS A 19 -4.34 15.23 -6.62
N VAL A 20 -5.61 15.50 -6.32
CA VAL A 20 -6.08 15.82 -4.96
C VAL A 20 -5.85 14.64 -4.03
N PHE A 21 -6.21 13.45 -4.44
CA PHE A 21 -6.03 12.24 -3.65
C PHE A 21 -4.54 11.93 -3.39
N SER A 22 -3.70 12.03 -4.42
CA SER A 22 -2.25 11.85 -4.30
C SER A 22 -1.63 12.89 -3.37
N GLY A 23 -2.08 14.16 -3.46
CA GLY A 23 -1.64 15.23 -2.57
C GLY A 23 -2.01 14.97 -1.11
N LEU A 24 -3.25 14.52 -0.83
CA LEU A 24 -3.69 14.17 0.52
C LEU A 24 -2.91 12.97 1.09
N LEU A 25 -2.60 11.97 0.28
CA LEU A 25 -1.76 10.85 0.70
C LEU A 25 -0.32 11.31 0.98
N GLY A 26 0.25 12.18 0.15
CA GLY A 26 1.58 12.75 0.37
C GLY A 26 1.66 13.52 1.68
N LEU A 27 0.64 14.30 2.03
CA LEU A 27 0.55 15.01 3.31
C LEU A 27 0.49 14.05 4.50
N ASN A 28 -0.24 12.94 4.39
CA ASN A 28 -0.29 11.92 5.45
C ASN A 28 1.07 11.24 5.63
N LEU A 29 1.78 10.93 4.55
CA LEU A 29 3.13 10.35 4.61
C LEU A 29 4.16 11.33 5.17
N SER A 30 4.03 12.62 4.86
CA SER A 30 4.88 13.68 5.42
C SER A 30 4.76 13.76 6.94
N ARG A 31 3.55 13.64 7.49
CA ARG A 31 3.33 13.64 8.95
C ARG A 31 4.03 12.48 9.65
N ILE A 32 4.00 11.28 9.06
CA ILE A 32 4.70 10.10 9.60
C ILE A 32 6.21 10.38 9.70
N ASN A 33 6.78 11.06 8.71
CA ASN A 33 8.21 11.42 8.73
C ASN A 33 8.56 12.50 9.78
N ASP A 34 7.64 13.41 10.10
CA ASP A 34 7.87 14.48 11.08
C ASP A 34 7.69 13.99 12.52
N GLU A 35 6.76 13.10 12.80
CA GLU A 35 6.62 12.44 14.11
C GLU A 35 7.87 11.64 14.48
N GLY A 36 8.49 10.96 13.50
CA GLY A 36 9.77 10.26 13.69
C GLY A 36 10.96 11.17 14.00
N LYS A 37 10.86 12.48 13.73
CA LYS A 37 11.91 13.47 14.08
C LYS A 37 11.74 14.04 15.49
N GLY A 38 10.49 14.15 15.99
CA GLY A 38 10.20 14.69 17.32
C GLY A 38 10.76 13.84 18.45
N VAL A 39 10.75 12.53 18.30
CA VAL A 39 11.24 11.58 19.34
C VAL A 39 12.77 11.59 19.47
N LYS A 40 13.51 12.09 18.48
CA LYS A 40 15.00 12.10 18.53
C LYS A 40 15.62 13.32 19.20
N ASN A 41 14.87 14.36 19.51
CA ASN A 41 15.42 15.57 20.11
C ASN A 41 15.51 15.51 21.65
N ASP A 42 14.80 14.60 22.31
CA ASP A 42 14.81 14.48 23.77
C ASP A 42 15.86 13.51 24.32
N VAL A 43 16.62 12.80 23.47
CA VAL A 43 17.67 11.84 23.90
C VAL A 43 19.09 12.30 23.55
N LYS A 44 19.31 13.62 23.43
CA LYS A 44 20.67 14.17 23.35
C LYS A 44 20.98 14.95 24.61
N ASN A 45 21.19 14.25 25.73
CA ASN A 45 22.18 14.62 26.72
C ASN A 45 22.47 13.42 27.63
N ASP A 46 23.72 13.11 27.63
CA ASP A 46 24.57 12.39 28.59
C ASP A 46 25.14 11.05 28.12
N GLY A 47 26.48 11.04 28.08
CA GLY A 47 27.27 9.83 28.31
C GLY A 47 28.05 9.32 27.10
N LYS A 48 29.25 9.90 26.91
CA LYS A 48 30.40 9.18 26.31
C LYS A 48 30.55 7.82 26.99
N ASN A 49 30.60 6.73 26.20
CA ASN A 49 31.64 5.71 26.43
C ASN A 49 31.74 4.74 25.21
N ASP A 50 32.97 4.46 24.92
CA ASP A 50 33.48 3.56 23.89
C ASP A 50 33.07 2.10 24.13
N GLY A 51 32.92 1.33 23.03
CA GLY A 51 33.21 -0.07 23.10
C GLY A 51 32.28 -1.07 22.40
N LYS A 52 32.78 -1.59 21.28
CA LYS A 52 32.59 -2.95 20.78
C LYS A 52 31.28 -3.36 20.10
N LYS A 53 31.45 -3.60 18.79
CA LYS A 53 30.64 -4.46 17.92
C LYS A 53 30.43 -5.84 18.55
N SER A 54 29.20 -6.32 18.53
CA SER A 54 28.90 -7.74 18.28
C SER A 54 27.41 -7.94 18.04
N GLY A 55 27.04 -8.49 16.91
CA GLY A 55 26.05 -9.52 16.71
C GLY A 55 24.55 -9.25 16.95
N GLY A 56 23.78 -9.14 15.86
CA GLY A 56 22.44 -9.75 15.76
C GLY A 56 21.38 -9.33 16.78
N GLY A 57 20.68 -8.25 16.51
CA GLY A 57 19.46 -7.92 17.21
C GLY A 57 18.73 -6.86 16.39
N ALA A 58 17.43 -7.02 16.20
CA ALA A 58 16.58 -6.08 15.49
C ALA A 58 16.77 -4.67 16.06
N SER A 59 17.69 -3.93 15.50
CA SER A 59 17.93 -2.52 15.79
C SER A 59 16.74 -1.76 15.24
N GLY A 60 16.02 -1.05 16.10
CA GLY A 60 15.03 -0.08 15.70
C GLY A 60 15.66 0.88 14.69
N GLY A 61 15.48 0.60 13.39
CA GLY A 61 16.04 1.38 12.29
C GLY A 61 15.49 2.80 12.36
N SER A 62 16.30 3.76 11.93
CA SER A 62 15.78 5.13 11.75
C SER A 62 14.52 5.07 10.89
N THR A 63 13.51 5.92 11.16
CA THR A 63 12.28 6.00 10.35
C THR A 63 12.61 6.06 8.84
N LYS A 64 13.75 6.68 8.47
CA LYS A 64 14.24 6.71 7.09
C LYS A 64 14.60 5.32 6.56
N ASP A 65 15.22 4.49 7.38
CA ASP A 65 15.64 3.13 6.99
C ASP A 65 14.41 2.24 6.80
N ILE A 66 13.39 2.41 7.66
CA ILE A 66 12.10 1.72 7.56
C ILE A 66 11.36 2.11 6.27
N ILE A 67 11.32 3.41 5.95
CA ILE A 67 10.72 3.91 4.70
C ILE A 67 11.45 3.34 3.48
N HIS A 68 12.79 3.40 3.48
CA HIS A 68 13.59 2.83 2.39
C HIS A 68 13.34 1.34 2.19
N LEU A 69 13.30 0.59 3.29
CA LEU A 69 13.03 -0.84 3.27
C LEU A 69 11.61 -1.12 2.72
N ALA A 70 10.60 -0.40 3.20
CA ALA A 70 9.23 -0.55 2.73
C ALA A 70 9.09 -0.21 1.23
N VAL A 71 9.76 0.85 0.74
CA VAL A 71 9.78 1.20 -0.69
C VAL A 71 10.41 0.10 -1.51
N LEU A 72 11.59 -0.40 -1.10
CA LEU A 72 12.29 -1.47 -1.81
C LEU A 72 11.46 -2.76 -1.88
N GLN A 73 10.87 -3.15 -0.75
CA GLN A 73 9.98 -4.31 -0.68
C GLN A 73 8.75 -4.13 -1.58
N THR A 74 8.13 -2.94 -1.56
CA THR A 74 6.97 -2.64 -2.40
C THR A 74 7.32 -2.76 -3.89
N MET A 75 8.45 -2.19 -4.32
CA MET A 75 8.91 -2.28 -5.70
C MET A 75 9.18 -3.72 -6.13
N ALA A 76 9.85 -4.50 -5.28
CA ALA A 76 10.18 -5.90 -5.56
C ALA A 76 8.90 -6.76 -5.66
N ILE A 77 7.99 -6.60 -4.70
CA ILE A 77 6.71 -7.34 -4.67
C ILE A 77 5.85 -6.92 -5.88
N PHE A 78 5.71 -5.63 -6.15
CA PHE A 78 4.95 -5.13 -7.29
C PHE A 78 5.47 -5.70 -8.61
N GLY A 79 6.80 -5.65 -8.84
CA GLY A 79 7.42 -6.19 -10.04
C GLY A 79 7.18 -7.69 -10.20
N ALA A 80 7.31 -8.47 -9.12
CA ALA A 80 7.03 -9.90 -9.13
C ALA A 80 5.55 -10.19 -9.44
N LEU A 81 4.62 -9.47 -8.81
CA LEU A 81 3.19 -9.66 -9.00
C LEU A 81 2.72 -9.22 -10.39
N PHE A 82 3.32 -8.16 -10.94
CA PHE A 82 3.13 -7.76 -12.34
C PHE A 82 3.49 -8.90 -13.30
N LEU A 83 4.64 -9.53 -13.09
CA LEU A 83 5.04 -10.68 -13.92
C LEU A 83 4.07 -11.86 -13.75
N VAL A 84 3.59 -12.13 -12.54
CA VAL A 84 2.57 -13.18 -12.30
C VAL A 84 1.27 -12.86 -13.04
N GLY A 85 0.77 -11.62 -12.96
CA GLY A 85 -0.44 -11.19 -13.65
C GLY A 85 -0.30 -11.32 -15.17
N ALA A 86 0.85 -10.92 -15.73
CA ALA A 86 1.17 -11.06 -17.15
C ALA A 86 1.27 -12.53 -17.57
N PHE A 87 1.91 -13.37 -16.76
CA PHE A 87 2.04 -14.80 -17.02
C PHE A 87 0.69 -15.51 -17.01
N LEU A 88 -0.19 -15.19 -16.06
CA LEU A 88 -1.56 -15.73 -16.02
C LEU A 88 -2.31 -15.42 -17.31
N LEU A 89 -2.21 -14.20 -17.81
CA LEU A 89 -2.86 -13.82 -19.08
C LEU A 89 -2.24 -14.56 -20.26
N ALA A 90 -0.91 -14.67 -20.32
CA ALA A 90 -0.20 -15.43 -21.35
C ALA A 90 -0.59 -16.92 -21.35
N SER A 91 -0.91 -17.47 -20.17
CA SER A 91 -1.43 -18.83 -20.01
C SER A 91 -2.92 -18.96 -20.33
N GLY A 92 -3.58 -17.89 -20.81
CA GLY A 92 -5.00 -17.90 -21.18
C GLY A 92 -5.96 -17.65 -20.01
N VAL A 93 -5.47 -17.40 -18.79
CA VAL A 93 -6.29 -17.09 -17.62
C VAL A 93 -6.69 -15.62 -17.65
N ARG A 94 -7.96 -15.36 -17.92
CA ARG A 94 -8.54 -14.01 -17.89
C ARG A 94 -9.32 -13.81 -16.60
N LEU A 95 -8.87 -12.87 -15.79
CA LEU A 95 -9.54 -12.50 -14.55
C LEU A 95 -10.65 -11.49 -14.87
N GLY A 96 -11.90 -11.91 -14.69
CA GLY A 96 -13.08 -11.13 -15.06
C GLY A 96 -13.84 -10.55 -13.87
N LEU A 97 -15.09 -10.15 -14.11
CA LEU A 97 -15.97 -9.49 -13.14
C LEU A 97 -16.15 -10.27 -11.83
N ARG A 98 -16.17 -11.60 -11.87
CA ARG A 98 -16.31 -12.42 -10.65
C ARG A 98 -15.14 -12.22 -9.69
N THR A 99 -13.92 -12.16 -10.22
CA THR A 99 -12.71 -11.87 -9.43
C THR A 99 -12.76 -10.44 -8.88
N ALA A 100 -13.19 -9.46 -9.69
CA ALA A 100 -13.36 -8.09 -9.25
C ALA A 100 -14.33 -7.97 -8.06
N LEU A 101 -15.50 -8.61 -8.15
CA LEU A 101 -16.49 -8.59 -7.08
C LEU A 101 -15.98 -9.27 -5.80
N PHE A 102 -15.27 -10.39 -5.93
CA PHE A 102 -14.65 -11.06 -4.79
C PHE A 102 -13.64 -10.14 -4.08
N LEU A 103 -12.74 -9.51 -4.84
CA LEU A 103 -11.75 -8.58 -4.29
C LEU A 103 -12.43 -7.37 -3.65
N LEU A 104 -13.49 -6.83 -4.26
CA LEU A 104 -14.26 -5.74 -3.71
C LEU A 104 -14.87 -6.09 -2.35
N TYR A 105 -15.55 -7.24 -2.25
CA TYR A 105 -16.14 -7.66 -0.98
C TYR A 105 -15.07 -7.90 0.09
N ALA A 106 -13.92 -8.48 -0.28
CA ALA A 106 -12.80 -8.67 0.63
C ALA A 106 -12.24 -7.32 1.12
N LEU A 107 -12.13 -6.31 0.24
CA LEU A 107 -11.69 -4.97 0.61
C LEU A 107 -12.69 -4.28 1.55
N LEU A 108 -13.99 -4.34 1.22
CA LEU A 108 -15.04 -3.78 2.07
C LEU A 108 -15.04 -4.42 3.46
N PHE A 109 -14.89 -5.75 3.52
CA PHE A 109 -14.78 -6.47 4.78
C PHE A 109 -13.56 -6.00 5.59
N LEU A 110 -12.39 -5.87 4.96
CA LEU A 110 -11.19 -5.37 5.62
C LEU A 110 -11.39 -3.94 6.18
N ILE A 111 -12.04 -3.05 5.41
CA ILE A 111 -12.34 -1.69 5.82
C ILE A 111 -13.28 -1.68 7.02
N ILE A 112 -14.37 -2.46 6.99
CA ILE A 112 -15.32 -2.56 8.08
C ILE A 112 -14.63 -3.07 9.35
N VAL A 113 -13.80 -4.10 9.26
CA VAL A 113 -13.03 -4.62 10.38
C VAL A 113 -12.10 -3.55 10.97
N LYS A 114 -11.39 -2.79 10.13
CA LYS A 114 -10.53 -1.69 10.59
C LYS A 114 -11.33 -0.60 11.30
N ILE A 115 -12.49 -0.24 10.78
CA ILE A 115 -13.38 0.75 11.39
C ILE A 115 -13.90 0.27 12.75
N VAL A 116 -14.39 -0.95 12.84
CA VAL A 116 -14.88 -1.54 14.09
C VAL A 116 -13.77 -1.59 15.15
N MET A 117 -12.57 -2.02 14.78
CA MET A 117 -11.41 -2.05 15.69
C MET A 117 -10.95 -0.66 16.10
N LEU A 118 -11.08 0.34 15.23
CA LEU A 118 -10.79 1.73 15.57
C LEU A 118 -11.73 2.24 16.66
N PHE A 119 -13.04 2.01 16.51
CA PHE A 119 -14.03 2.42 17.52
C PHE A 119 -13.94 1.62 18.82
N SER A 120 -13.49 0.38 18.75
CA SER A 120 -13.28 -0.47 19.94
C SER A 120 -11.96 -0.17 20.67
N GLY A 121 -11.09 0.69 20.12
CA GLY A 121 -9.77 0.98 20.69
C GLY A 121 -8.76 -0.18 20.58
N THR A 122 -9.12 -1.28 19.91
CA THR A 122 -8.29 -2.49 19.81
C THR A 122 -7.42 -2.53 18.55
N LEU A 123 -7.49 -1.47 17.71
CA LEU A 123 -6.80 -1.44 16.42
C LEU A 123 -5.27 -1.64 16.56
N SER A 124 -4.64 -1.01 17.56
CA SER A 124 -3.20 -1.11 17.79
C SER A 124 -2.75 -2.54 18.13
N GLN A 125 -3.57 -3.32 18.82
CA GLN A 125 -3.26 -4.70 19.20
C GLN A 125 -3.26 -5.66 18.01
N HIS A 126 -4.07 -5.37 16.98
CA HIS A 126 -4.26 -6.24 15.82
C HIS A 126 -3.70 -5.67 14.52
N ILE A 127 -2.96 -4.56 14.59
CA ILE A 127 -2.50 -3.82 13.41
C ILE A 127 -1.58 -4.66 12.52
N ILE A 128 -0.74 -5.53 13.12
CA ILE A 128 0.15 -6.43 12.38
C ILE A 128 -0.66 -7.44 11.56
N GLY A 129 -1.61 -8.13 12.19
CA GLY A 129 -2.48 -9.09 11.50
C GLY A 129 -3.26 -8.44 10.36
N LEU A 130 -3.82 -7.25 10.59
CA LEU A 130 -4.55 -6.49 9.57
C LEU A 130 -3.62 -6.01 8.44
N SER A 131 -2.36 -5.71 8.73
CA SER A 131 -1.38 -5.33 7.71
C SER A 131 -0.98 -6.52 6.85
N ILE A 132 -0.79 -7.70 7.43
CA ILE A 132 -0.51 -8.94 6.68
C ILE A 132 -1.67 -9.26 5.73
N ILE A 133 -2.92 -9.21 6.22
CA ILE A 133 -4.11 -9.40 5.39
C ILE A 133 -4.17 -8.35 4.28
N GLY A 134 -3.82 -7.10 4.59
CA GLY A 134 -3.73 -6.02 3.63
C GLY A 134 -2.70 -6.30 2.53
N VAL A 135 -1.48 -6.73 2.87
CA VAL A 135 -0.44 -7.09 1.89
C VAL A 135 -0.96 -8.17 0.95
N ILE A 136 -1.57 -9.23 1.48
CA ILE A 136 -2.12 -10.34 0.67
C ILE A 136 -3.20 -9.81 -0.27
N LEU A 137 -4.16 -9.04 0.25
CA LEU A 137 -5.28 -8.51 -0.53
C LEU A 137 -4.81 -7.60 -1.66
N PHE A 138 -3.93 -6.63 -1.38
CA PHE A 138 -3.43 -5.72 -2.41
C PHE A 138 -2.49 -6.40 -3.40
N SER A 139 -1.80 -7.46 -2.99
CA SER A 139 -1.08 -8.34 -3.93
C SER A 139 -2.02 -8.99 -4.95
N LEU A 140 -3.18 -9.46 -4.51
CA LEU A 140 -4.19 -10.01 -5.41
C LEU A 140 -4.79 -8.94 -6.34
N TYR A 141 -4.97 -7.71 -5.85
CA TYR A 141 -5.40 -6.58 -6.67
C TYR A 141 -4.38 -6.27 -7.77
N ILE A 142 -3.09 -6.21 -7.46
CA ILE A 142 -2.02 -5.98 -8.46
C ILE A 142 -2.06 -7.04 -9.57
N ILE A 143 -2.21 -8.31 -9.21
CA ILE A 143 -2.33 -9.41 -10.20
C ILE A 143 -3.57 -9.22 -11.06
N TYR A 144 -4.71 -8.88 -10.44
CA TYR A 144 -5.98 -8.65 -11.15
C TYR A 144 -5.88 -7.46 -12.09
N ASP A 145 -5.39 -6.31 -11.62
CA ASP A 145 -5.31 -5.08 -12.41
C ASP A 145 -4.29 -5.21 -13.53
N THR A 146 -3.15 -5.89 -13.29
CA THR A 146 -2.21 -6.25 -14.36
C THR A 146 -2.90 -7.06 -15.46
N ASN A 147 -3.61 -8.10 -15.07
CA ASN A 147 -4.31 -8.96 -16.01
C ASN A 147 -5.37 -8.18 -16.81
N LYS A 148 -6.14 -7.32 -16.13
CA LYS A 148 -7.16 -6.46 -16.74
C LYS A 148 -6.57 -5.41 -17.69
N ILE A 149 -5.47 -4.76 -17.30
CA ILE A 149 -4.78 -3.75 -18.13
C ILE A 149 -4.25 -4.39 -19.40
N LEU A 150 -3.62 -5.55 -19.30
CA LEU A 150 -3.07 -6.27 -20.45
C LEU A 150 -4.16 -6.86 -21.36
N GLN A 151 -5.35 -7.15 -20.83
CA GLN A 151 -6.53 -7.49 -21.64
C GLN A 151 -7.11 -6.29 -22.40
N ARG A 152 -6.64 -5.07 -22.12
CA ARG A 152 -7.15 -3.80 -22.65
C ARG A 152 -8.62 -3.52 -22.27
N ASP A 153 -9.06 -4.01 -21.12
CA ASP A 153 -10.44 -3.84 -20.64
C ASP A 153 -10.76 -2.39 -20.20
N TYR A 154 -9.77 -1.50 -20.21
CA TYR A 154 -9.97 -0.07 -19.90
C TYR A 154 -10.37 0.77 -21.12
N TYR A 155 -10.54 0.17 -22.30
CA TYR A 155 -10.99 0.88 -23.51
C TYR A 155 -10.22 2.17 -23.83
N GLY A 156 -8.93 2.23 -23.49
CA GLY A 156 -8.08 3.40 -23.68
C GLY A 156 -8.12 4.42 -22.54
N ASP A 157 -8.87 4.19 -21.46
CA ASP A 157 -8.85 5.00 -20.25
C ASP A 157 -7.60 4.68 -19.38
N PHE A 158 -6.46 5.16 -19.86
CA PHE A 158 -5.18 4.98 -19.18
C PHE A 158 -5.12 5.69 -17.80
N ILE A 159 -5.94 6.73 -17.59
CA ILE A 159 -5.99 7.45 -16.33
C ILE A 159 -6.57 6.55 -15.24
N THR A 160 -7.70 5.90 -15.51
CA THR A 160 -8.29 4.95 -14.57
C THR A 160 -7.35 3.78 -14.29
N ALA A 161 -6.70 3.23 -15.31
CA ALA A 161 -5.73 2.14 -15.16
C ALA A 161 -4.54 2.56 -14.27
N SER A 162 -4.00 3.75 -14.48
CA SER A 162 -2.90 4.29 -13.66
C SER A 162 -3.31 4.53 -12.21
N MET A 163 -4.56 4.96 -11.99
CA MET A 163 -5.11 5.18 -10.65
C MET A 163 -5.29 3.88 -9.88
N ASP A 164 -5.78 2.83 -10.53
CA ASP A 164 -5.95 1.53 -9.90
C ASP A 164 -4.57 1.01 -9.42
N TYR A 165 -3.56 1.01 -10.28
CA TYR A 165 -2.20 0.65 -9.89
C TYR A 165 -1.61 1.53 -8.80
N TYR A 166 -1.79 2.84 -8.89
CA TYR A 166 -1.27 3.76 -7.88
C TYR A 166 -1.81 3.43 -6.49
N LEU A 167 -3.10 3.15 -6.39
CA LEU A 167 -3.72 2.80 -5.12
C LEU A 167 -3.21 1.48 -4.56
N ASP A 168 -3.06 0.49 -5.40
CA ASP A 168 -2.55 -0.82 -4.98
C ASP A 168 -1.13 -0.70 -4.45
N ILE A 169 -0.27 0.05 -5.17
CA ILE A 169 1.11 0.31 -4.75
C ILE A 169 1.15 1.05 -3.42
N VAL A 170 0.35 2.11 -3.26
CA VAL A 170 0.32 2.90 -2.02
C VAL A 170 -0.21 2.07 -0.85
N ASN A 171 -1.27 1.31 -1.06
CA ASN A 171 -1.83 0.47 0.00
C ASN A 171 -0.88 -0.67 0.38
N LEU A 172 -0.21 -1.28 -0.59
CA LEU A 172 0.84 -2.27 -0.35
C LEU A 172 1.98 -1.65 0.46
N PHE A 173 2.48 -0.49 0.04
CA PHE A 173 3.52 0.25 0.76
C PHE A 173 3.12 0.55 2.20
N LEU A 174 1.92 1.09 2.43
CA LEU A 174 1.47 1.45 3.78
C LEU A 174 1.34 0.23 4.70
N ASN A 175 0.92 -0.91 4.18
CA ASN A 175 0.86 -2.14 4.97
C ASN A 175 2.27 -2.68 5.27
N LEU A 176 3.19 -2.67 4.30
CA LEU A 176 4.59 -3.05 4.50
C LEU A 176 5.32 -2.10 5.45
N PHE A 177 5.08 -0.79 5.32
CA PHE A 177 5.63 0.20 6.24
C PHE A 177 5.22 -0.11 7.68
N ARG A 178 3.94 -0.37 7.93
CA ARG A 178 3.45 -0.75 9.26
C ARG A 178 4.04 -2.05 9.79
N LEU A 179 4.34 -3.01 8.92
CA LEU A 179 4.99 -4.27 9.31
C LEU A 179 6.46 -4.06 9.69
N ASN A 180 7.13 -3.09 9.06
CA ASN A 180 8.54 -2.79 9.35
C ASN A 180 8.73 -1.82 10.52
N ASP A 181 7.67 -1.09 10.91
CA ASP A 181 7.69 -0.10 11.99
C ASP A 181 7.47 -0.74 13.40
N GLN A 182 7.29 -2.05 13.44
CA GLN A 182 7.12 -2.81 14.69
C GLN A 182 8.48 -3.37 15.14
#